data_7b8fbec0fcdad2571f017c98ebd3e51c
#
_entry.id   7b8fbec0fcdad2571f017c98ebd3e51c
#
_cell.length_a   1.000
_cell.length_b   1.000
_cell.length_c   1.000
_cell.angle_alpha   90.00
_cell.angle_beta   90.00
_cell.angle_gamma   90.00
#
_symmetry.space_group_name_H-M   'P 1'
#
loop_
_entity.id
_entity.type
_entity.pdbx_description
1 polymer ?
#
loop_
_entity_poly.entity_id
_entity_poly.type
_entity_poly.pdbx_seq_one_letter_code
_entity_poly.pdbx_strand_id
1 'polypeptide(L)'
;KDGKATLPDGATRQDMIYEFNGDDDMWIYIDGVLVLDIGGVHDAHSGKINFNTGVVSWKDCKTGQAPVSSETTLKAIFQAARVFPDGTDWNDDLVKNYFTGNTFKDYTTHKFKMFYMERGAGASNLHVKFNIQVIPSGQAEVRKELSNTDKEKYSNVKFAFQVYAQKILSTNTNGNEIYSDSEY
;
A
#
# COMPACT_ATOMS: atom_id res chain seq x y z
N LYS A 1 -8.27 3.99 4.42
CA LYS A 1 -8.06 4.54 5.77
C LYS A 1 -7.62 3.40 6.70
N ASP A 2 -6.69 3.69 7.64
CA ASP A 2 -6.17 2.72 8.63
C ASP A 2 -5.67 1.39 7.99
N GLY A 3 -5.13 1.43 6.78
CA GLY A 3 -4.63 0.25 6.07
C GLY A 3 -5.68 -0.82 5.82
N LYS A 4 -6.96 -0.44 5.82
CA LYS A 4 -8.09 -1.36 5.56
C LYS A 4 -8.79 -1.04 4.26
N ALA A 5 -9.10 -2.10 3.52
CA ALA A 5 -9.97 -2.06 2.35
C ALA A 5 -11.43 -2.21 2.77
N THR A 6 -12.33 -1.52 2.08
CA THR A 6 -13.78 -1.76 2.21
C THR A 6 -14.20 -2.79 1.18
N LEU A 7 -14.96 -3.78 1.61
CA LEU A 7 -15.49 -4.78 0.71
C LEU A 7 -16.64 -4.23 -0.15
N PRO A 8 -17.05 -4.94 -1.23
CA PRO A 8 -18.14 -4.53 -2.11
C PRO A 8 -19.50 -4.31 -1.41
N ASP A 9 -19.71 -4.91 -0.23
CA ASP A 9 -20.90 -4.67 0.60
C ASP A 9 -20.94 -3.24 1.20
N GLY A 10 -19.83 -2.50 1.11
CA GLY A 10 -19.69 -1.13 1.59
C GLY A 10 -19.58 -0.99 3.11
N ALA A 11 -19.80 -2.04 3.87
CA ALA A 11 -19.88 -2.02 5.33
C ALA A 11 -18.71 -2.75 6.01
N THR A 12 -18.29 -3.89 5.46
CA THR A 12 -17.22 -4.70 6.04
C THR A 12 -15.87 -4.12 5.65
N ARG A 13 -14.99 -3.98 6.64
CA ARG A 13 -13.61 -3.51 6.45
C ARG A 13 -12.64 -4.61 6.83
N GLN A 14 -11.73 -4.93 5.92
CA GLN A 14 -10.66 -5.91 6.13
C GLN A 14 -9.30 -5.23 6.03
N ASP A 15 -8.29 -5.82 6.67
CA ASP A 15 -6.93 -5.38 6.48
C ASP A 15 -6.58 -5.38 4.98
N MET A 16 -5.97 -4.31 4.51
CA MET A 16 -5.43 -4.27 3.16
C MET A 16 -4.15 -5.09 3.15
N ILE A 17 -4.15 -6.17 2.37
CA ILE A 17 -3.11 -7.19 2.39
C ILE A 17 -2.65 -7.45 0.96
N TYR A 18 -1.33 -7.48 0.78
CA TYR A 18 -0.67 -8.11 -0.35
C TYR A 18 -0.14 -9.47 0.09
N GLU A 19 -0.45 -10.51 -0.66
CA GLU A 19 0.04 -11.88 -0.45
C GLU A 19 0.60 -12.42 -1.75
N PHE A 20 1.74 -13.07 -1.65
CA PHE A 20 2.38 -13.81 -2.74
C PHE A 20 2.68 -15.23 -2.27
N ASN A 21 2.49 -16.18 -3.18
CA ASN A 21 3.00 -17.54 -3.06
C ASN A 21 3.39 -18.02 -4.46
N GLY A 22 4.62 -18.48 -4.61
CA GLY A 22 5.13 -18.95 -5.90
C GLY A 22 6.58 -19.37 -5.83
N ASP A 23 7.04 -19.95 -6.91
CA ASP A 23 8.43 -20.29 -7.16
C ASP A 23 9.09 -19.24 -8.04
N ASP A 24 10.42 -19.17 -7.90
CA ASP A 24 11.34 -18.20 -8.42
C ASP A 24 11.16 -16.78 -7.88
N ASP A 25 11.71 -15.79 -8.58
CA ASP A 25 11.98 -14.48 -8.01
C ASP A 25 10.73 -13.61 -7.87
N MET A 26 10.58 -12.98 -6.71
CA MET A 26 9.63 -11.90 -6.49
C MET A 26 10.28 -10.75 -5.70
N TRP A 27 10.17 -9.54 -6.24
CA TRP A 27 10.60 -8.32 -5.55
C TRP A 27 9.47 -7.31 -5.49
N ILE A 28 9.19 -6.80 -4.30
CA ILE A 28 8.22 -5.73 -4.09
C ILE A 28 8.94 -4.47 -3.65
N TYR A 29 8.74 -3.40 -4.41
CA TYR A 29 9.21 -2.06 -4.07
C TYR A 29 8.02 -1.15 -3.76
N ILE A 30 8.16 -0.36 -2.71
CA ILE A 30 7.23 0.73 -2.39
C ILE A 30 8.05 2.02 -2.30
N ASP A 31 7.68 3.03 -3.11
CA ASP A 31 8.39 4.31 -3.23
C ASP A 31 9.90 4.18 -3.50
N GLY A 32 10.27 3.13 -4.22
CA GLY A 32 11.65 2.83 -4.55
C GLY A 32 12.42 2.02 -3.49
N VAL A 33 11.83 1.74 -2.34
CA VAL A 33 12.39 0.89 -1.29
C VAL A 33 12.03 -0.56 -1.54
N LEU A 34 13.00 -1.47 -1.48
CA LEU A 34 12.78 -2.91 -1.54
C LEU A 34 12.14 -3.37 -0.23
N VAL A 35 10.84 -3.70 -0.28
CA VAL A 35 10.05 -4.04 0.90
C VAL A 35 9.98 -5.54 1.13
N LEU A 36 9.91 -6.31 0.05
CA LEU A 36 9.88 -7.77 0.11
C LEU A 36 10.83 -8.31 -0.96
N ASP A 37 11.79 -9.08 -0.51
CA ASP A 37 12.76 -9.78 -1.36
C ASP A 37 12.58 -11.28 -1.20
N ILE A 38 12.06 -11.90 -2.24
CA ILE A 38 11.95 -13.36 -2.39
C ILE A 38 12.63 -13.69 -3.72
N GLY A 39 13.92 -13.37 -3.79
CA GLY A 39 14.74 -13.64 -4.95
C GLY A 39 15.60 -14.90 -4.76
N GLY A 40 15.81 -15.61 -5.86
CA GLY A 40 16.65 -16.80 -5.89
C GLY A 40 15.94 -18.01 -6.49
N VAL A 41 16.72 -19.05 -6.73
CA VAL A 41 16.17 -20.35 -7.12
C VAL A 41 15.76 -21.10 -5.86
N HIS A 42 14.49 -21.36 -5.69
CA HIS A 42 13.92 -21.98 -4.50
C HIS A 42 12.61 -22.71 -4.79
N ASP A 43 12.18 -23.58 -3.88
CA ASP A 43 10.82 -24.11 -3.87
C ASP A 43 9.83 -22.97 -3.54
N ALA A 44 8.53 -23.22 -3.67
CA ALA A 44 7.50 -22.20 -3.47
C ALA A 44 7.66 -21.43 -2.14
N HIS A 45 7.92 -20.15 -2.23
CA HIS A 45 8.01 -19.21 -1.12
C HIS A 45 6.73 -18.39 -0.98
N SER A 46 6.49 -17.87 0.20
CA SER A 46 5.38 -16.95 0.44
C SER A 46 5.85 -15.65 1.08
N GLY A 47 5.18 -14.58 0.70
CA GLY A 47 5.38 -13.25 1.29
C GLY A 47 4.06 -12.53 1.51
N LYS A 48 4.03 -11.68 2.51
CA LYS A 48 2.84 -10.94 2.90
C LYS A 48 3.20 -9.55 3.42
N ILE A 49 2.43 -8.58 2.99
CA ILE A 49 2.46 -7.21 3.52
C ILE A 49 1.07 -6.89 4.06
N ASN A 50 0.97 -6.59 5.35
CA ASN A 50 -0.27 -6.12 5.98
C ASN A 50 -0.18 -4.60 6.16
N PHE A 51 -0.92 -3.84 5.37
CA PHE A 51 -0.91 -2.38 5.40
C PHE A 51 -1.68 -1.77 6.57
N ASN A 52 -2.44 -2.57 7.33
CA ASN A 52 -3.06 -2.08 8.57
C ASN A 52 -2.06 -2.07 9.74
N THR A 53 -1.28 -3.14 9.87
CA THR A 53 -0.30 -3.30 10.96
C THR A 53 1.11 -2.81 10.58
N GLY A 54 1.39 -2.73 9.28
CA GLY A 54 2.71 -2.48 8.74
C GLY A 54 3.63 -3.70 8.75
N VAL A 55 3.14 -4.87 9.15
CA VAL A 55 3.95 -6.09 9.21
C VAL A 55 4.23 -6.60 7.80
N VAL A 56 5.49 -6.89 7.54
CA VAL A 56 6.00 -7.58 6.35
C VAL A 56 6.57 -8.91 6.80
N SER A 57 6.02 -10.01 6.31
CA SER A 57 6.44 -11.36 6.68
C SER A 57 6.71 -12.19 5.44
N TRP A 58 7.65 -13.11 5.56
CA TRP A 58 7.95 -14.07 4.49
C TRP A 58 8.33 -15.42 5.08
N LYS A 59 8.15 -16.44 4.27
CA LYS A 59 8.51 -17.80 4.60
C LYS A 59 9.54 -18.29 3.58
N ASP A 60 10.73 -18.49 4.04
CA ASP A 60 11.85 -19.03 3.26
C ASP A 60 11.81 -20.56 3.30
N CYS A 61 11.75 -21.18 2.14
CA CYS A 61 11.71 -22.64 1.98
C CYS A 61 12.94 -23.06 1.15
N LYS A 62 14.09 -23.12 1.78
CA LYS A 62 15.28 -23.69 1.13
C LYS A 62 15.10 -25.17 0.89
N THR A 63 15.43 -25.63 -0.31
CA THR A 63 15.31 -27.03 -0.72
C THR A 63 15.95 -27.97 0.33
N GLY A 64 15.17 -28.90 0.84
CA GLY A 64 15.61 -29.88 1.83
C GLY A 64 15.74 -29.37 3.27
N GLN A 65 15.29 -28.14 3.57
CA GLN A 65 15.27 -27.58 4.90
C GLN A 65 13.84 -27.27 5.38
N ALA A 66 13.64 -27.24 6.69
CA ALA A 66 12.38 -26.79 7.25
C ALA A 66 12.19 -25.29 6.93
N PRO A 67 10.96 -24.87 6.55
CA PRO A 67 10.67 -23.47 6.26
C PRO A 67 10.94 -22.56 7.47
N VAL A 68 11.64 -21.45 7.24
CA VAL A 68 11.89 -20.42 8.24
C VAL A 68 10.97 -19.22 7.99
N SER A 69 10.21 -18.85 9.01
CA SER A 69 9.38 -17.64 8.94
C SER A 69 10.16 -16.46 9.51
N SER A 70 10.10 -15.35 8.81
CA SER A 70 10.70 -14.08 9.22
C SER A 70 9.68 -12.95 9.11
N GLU A 71 9.81 -11.93 9.93
CA GLU A 71 8.97 -10.76 9.86
C GLU A 71 9.73 -9.48 10.24
N THR A 72 9.26 -8.38 9.71
CA THR A 72 9.72 -7.02 10.01
C THR A 72 8.55 -6.04 9.81
N THR A 73 8.81 -4.74 9.81
CA THR A 73 7.77 -3.74 9.55
C THR A 73 8.15 -2.80 8.42
N LEU A 74 7.15 -2.22 7.75
CA LEU A 74 7.35 -1.20 6.72
C LEU A 74 8.25 -0.07 7.24
N LYS A 75 7.96 0.45 8.44
CA LYS A 75 8.76 1.52 9.05
C LYS A 75 10.21 1.09 9.25
N ALA A 76 10.48 -0.11 9.76
CA ALA A 76 11.83 -0.62 9.98
C ALA A 76 12.62 -0.81 8.66
N ILE A 77 11.94 -1.27 7.61
CA ILE A 77 12.55 -1.40 6.27
C ILE A 77 12.96 -0.03 5.73
N PHE A 78 12.07 0.97 5.81
CA PHE A 78 12.37 2.33 5.36
C PHE A 78 13.46 3.00 6.20
N GLN A 79 13.54 2.66 7.50
CA GLN A 79 14.65 3.05 8.37
C GLN A 79 15.99 2.50 7.87
N ALA A 80 16.02 1.21 7.63
CA ALA A 80 17.22 0.52 7.14
C ALA A 80 17.66 1.03 5.76
N ALA A 81 16.70 1.39 4.91
CA ALA A 81 16.94 1.95 3.58
C ALA A 81 17.39 3.43 3.59
N ARG A 82 17.43 4.09 4.77
CA ARG A 82 17.84 5.50 4.92
C ARG A 82 17.06 6.46 4.01
N VAL A 83 15.76 6.27 3.91
CA VAL A 83 14.89 7.08 3.02
C VAL A 83 14.80 8.54 3.47
N PHE A 84 14.97 8.81 4.77
CA PHE A 84 14.98 10.13 5.34
C PHE A 84 16.42 10.63 5.50
N PRO A 85 16.67 11.96 5.53
CA PRO A 85 17.98 12.53 5.73
C PRO A 85 18.70 11.94 6.94
N ASP A 86 20.03 11.84 6.85
CA ASP A 86 20.85 11.38 7.99
C ASP A 86 20.62 12.25 9.22
N GLY A 87 20.43 11.61 10.37
CA GLY A 87 20.13 12.28 11.64
C GLY A 87 18.65 12.60 11.87
N THR A 88 17.76 12.24 10.96
CA THR A 88 16.31 12.39 11.17
C THR A 88 15.88 11.56 12.38
N ASP A 89 15.30 12.22 13.38
CA ASP A 89 14.64 11.54 14.50
C ASP A 89 13.34 10.85 13.97
N TRP A 90 13.18 9.58 14.31
CA TRP A 90 11.99 8.82 13.92
C TRP A 90 10.71 9.24 14.66
N ASN A 91 10.82 10.22 15.56
CA ASN A 91 9.70 10.96 16.13
C ASN A 91 9.46 12.33 15.48
N ASP A 92 10.26 12.69 14.46
CA ASP A 92 10.12 13.92 13.70
C ASP A 92 8.78 13.98 12.94
N ASP A 93 8.29 15.17 12.69
CA ASP A 93 7.07 15.40 11.93
C ASP A 93 7.19 14.94 10.48
N LEU A 94 8.38 14.95 9.91
CA LEU A 94 8.64 14.38 8.58
C LEU A 94 8.24 12.90 8.54
N VAL A 95 8.66 12.13 9.53
CA VAL A 95 8.33 10.70 9.65
C VAL A 95 6.87 10.50 10.01
N LYS A 96 6.31 11.31 10.91
CA LYS A 96 4.88 11.27 11.29
C LYS A 96 3.95 11.63 10.13
N ASN A 97 4.43 12.37 9.15
CA ASN A 97 3.67 12.64 7.92
C ASN A 97 3.70 11.48 6.94
N TYR A 98 4.60 10.54 7.10
CA TYR A 98 4.75 9.37 6.25
C TYR A 98 4.24 8.07 6.90
N PHE A 99 4.42 7.92 8.20
CA PHE A 99 4.03 6.74 8.97
C PHE A 99 3.08 7.05 10.12
N THR A 100 2.21 6.08 10.41
CA THR A 100 1.45 5.97 11.65
C THR A 100 1.77 4.61 12.28
N GLY A 101 2.40 4.59 13.44
CA GLY A 101 2.95 3.35 14.00
C GLY A 101 3.97 2.73 13.05
N ASN A 102 3.74 1.51 12.62
CA ASN A 102 4.63 0.75 11.73
C ASN A 102 4.17 0.76 10.27
N THR A 103 3.03 1.37 9.96
CA THR A 103 2.45 1.41 8.62
C THR A 103 2.41 2.82 8.05
N PHE A 104 2.11 2.95 6.75
CA PHE A 104 1.94 4.26 6.12
C PHE A 104 0.77 5.02 6.72
N LYS A 105 0.91 6.34 6.76
CA LYS A 105 -0.13 7.24 7.23
C LYS A 105 -1.34 7.21 6.29
N ASP A 106 -2.52 7.31 6.86
CA ASP A 106 -3.76 7.40 6.09
C ASP A 106 -3.72 8.56 5.09
N TYR A 107 -4.32 8.34 3.93
CA TYR A 107 -4.44 9.31 2.85
C TYR A 107 -3.11 9.73 2.20
N THR A 108 -2.04 8.98 2.40
CA THR A 108 -0.80 9.12 1.64
C THR A 108 -0.85 8.25 0.38
N THR A 109 -0.14 8.67 -0.66
CA THR A 109 -0.05 7.95 -1.93
C THR A 109 1.32 7.30 -2.04
N HIS A 110 1.36 6.03 -2.40
CA HIS A 110 2.58 5.25 -2.50
C HIS A 110 2.65 4.56 -3.86
N LYS A 111 3.85 4.53 -4.43
CA LYS A 111 4.12 3.85 -5.70
C LYS A 111 4.52 2.41 -5.44
N PHE A 112 3.61 1.48 -5.71
CA PHE A 112 3.85 0.04 -5.62
C PHE A 112 4.41 -0.49 -6.94
N LYS A 113 5.51 -1.26 -6.90
CA LYS A 113 6.08 -1.96 -8.05
C LYS A 113 6.36 -3.41 -7.67
N MET A 114 5.92 -4.32 -8.52
CA MET A 114 6.16 -5.74 -8.41
C MET A 114 7.02 -6.20 -9.58
N PHE A 115 8.05 -6.97 -9.31
CA PHE A 115 8.85 -7.66 -10.31
C PHE A 115 8.79 -9.16 -10.02
N TYR A 116 8.49 -9.92 -11.03
CA TYR A 116 8.46 -11.38 -10.99
C TYR A 116 9.33 -11.92 -12.12
N MET A 117 10.10 -12.96 -11.84
CA MET A 117 10.91 -13.65 -12.83
C MET A 117 10.83 -15.15 -12.61
N GLU A 118 10.48 -15.87 -13.66
CA GLU A 118 10.52 -17.32 -13.75
C GLU A 118 11.85 -17.77 -14.36
N ARG A 119 12.57 -18.65 -13.69
CA ARG A 119 13.88 -19.15 -14.13
C ARG A 119 13.86 -20.63 -14.52
N GLY A 120 12.83 -21.36 -14.10
CA GLY A 120 12.77 -22.81 -14.26
C GLY A 120 12.11 -23.25 -15.55
N ALA A 121 12.46 -24.46 -16.02
CA ALA A 121 11.82 -25.12 -17.17
C ALA A 121 10.63 -26.01 -16.75
N GLY A 122 10.27 -26.07 -15.48
CA GLY A 122 9.18 -26.89 -14.94
C GLY A 122 8.44 -26.23 -13.80
N ALA A 123 7.15 -26.51 -13.66
CA ALA A 123 6.29 -26.18 -12.53
C ALA A 123 6.32 -24.70 -12.09
N SER A 124 6.08 -23.75 -13.01
CA SER A 124 5.85 -22.35 -12.64
C SER A 124 4.56 -22.20 -11.82
N ASN A 125 4.64 -21.53 -10.67
CA ASN A 125 3.49 -21.25 -9.81
C ASN A 125 3.55 -19.80 -9.34
N LEU A 126 2.55 -19.01 -9.73
CA LEU A 126 2.39 -17.62 -9.29
C LEU A 126 0.98 -17.42 -8.73
N HIS A 127 0.88 -17.19 -7.43
CA HIS A 127 -0.36 -16.80 -6.78
C HIS A 127 -0.16 -15.45 -6.09
N VAL A 128 -0.88 -14.43 -6.56
CA VAL A 128 -0.87 -13.08 -5.98
C VAL A 128 -2.28 -12.71 -5.56
N LYS A 129 -2.41 -12.20 -4.36
CA LYS A 129 -3.65 -11.63 -3.85
C LYS A 129 -3.37 -10.23 -3.30
N PHE A 130 -4.12 -9.26 -3.81
CA PHE A 130 -4.07 -7.89 -3.33
C PHE A 130 -5.51 -7.37 -3.22
N ASN A 131 -6.01 -7.25 -2.01
CA ASN A 131 -7.40 -6.88 -1.74
C ASN A 131 -7.61 -5.36 -1.67
N ILE A 132 -6.97 -4.61 -2.59
CA ILE A 132 -7.22 -3.18 -2.74
C ILE A 132 -8.36 -2.93 -3.74
N GLN A 133 -9.09 -1.85 -3.50
CA GLN A 133 -10.01 -1.35 -4.49
C GLN A 133 -9.21 -0.59 -5.57
N VAL A 134 -9.30 -1.05 -6.81
CA VAL A 134 -8.71 -0.33 -7.95
C VAL A 134 -9.74 0.67 -8.44
N ILE A 135 -9.39 1.95 -8.37
CA ILE A 135 -10.18 3.02 -9.02
C ILE A 135 -9.60 3.18 -10.43
N PRO A 136 -10.37 2.90 -11.49
CA PRO A 136 -9.90 3.09 -12.86
C PRO A 136 -9.45 4.53 -13.11
N SER A 137 -8.41 4.69 -13.95
CA SER A 137 -7.91 6.01 -14.33
C SER A 137 -9.04 6.87 -14.90
N GLY A 138 -9.18 8.09 -14.40
CA GLY A 138 -10.24 9.03 -14.78
C GLY A 138 -11.53 8.91 -13.96
N GLN A 139 -11.56 8.05 -12.93
CA GLN A 139 -12.66 8.00 -11.98
C GLN A 139 -12.22 8.54 -10.62
N ALA A 140 -13.17 9.14 -9.90
CA ALA A 140 -12.99 9.57 -8.51
C ALA A 140 -14.07 8.91 -7.65
N GLU A 141 -13.68 8.40 -6.49
CA GLU A 141 -14.63 7.92 -5.48
C GLU A 141 -14.77 8.97 -4.38
N VAL A 142 -16.00 9.41 -4.14
CA VAL A 142 -16.34 10.28 -3.02
C VAL A 142 -17.14 9.47 -2.02
N ARG A 143 -16.63 9.34 -0.80
CA ARG A 143 -17.29 8.60 0.27
C ARG A 143 -17.61 9.52 1.46
N LYS A 144 -18.86 9.49 1.88
CA LYS A 144 -19.30 10.11 3.13
C LYS A 144 -19.30 9.04 4.23
N GLU A 145 -18.50 9.24 5.27
CA GLU A 145 -18.52 8.41 6.47
C GLU A 145 -19.30 9.14 7.58
N LEU A 146 -20.22 8.42 8.22
CA LEU A 146 -20.93 8.90 9.38
C LEU A 146 -20.38 8.21 10.63
N SER A 147 -20.32 8.94 11.75
CA SER A 147 -20.02 8.34 13.05
C SER A 147 -21.04 7.27 13.39
N ASN A 148 -20.69 6.34 14.28
CA ASN A 148 -21.63 5.29 14.68
C ASN A 148 -22.93 5.87 15.29
N THR A 149 -22.84 6.99 15.98
CA THR A 149 -23.99 7.71 16.58
C THR A 149 -24.88 8.32 15.50
N ASP A 150 -24.32 8.70 14.37
CA ASP A 150 -25.05 9.39 13.31
C ASP A 150 -25.63 8.43 12.26
N LYS A 151 -25.12 7.19 12.17
CA LYS A 151 -25.58 6.20 11.19
C LYS A 151 -27.06 5.90 11.31
N GLU A 152 -27.57 5.70 12.52
CA GLU A 152 -28.98 5.45 12.76
C GLU A 152 -29.84 6.68 12.43
N LYS A 153 -29.41 7.86 12.85
CA LYS A 153 -30.12 9.12 12.67
C LYS A 153 -30.22 9.55 11.21
N TYR A 154 -29.19 9.26 10.41
CA TYR A 154 -29.09 9.72 9.03
C TYR A 154 -29.06 8.60 8.01
N SER A 155 -29.51 7.39 8.36
CA SER A 155 -29.51 6.21 7.48
C SER A 155 -30.26 6.40 6.16
N ASN A 156 -31.28 7.26 6.14
CA ASN A 156 -32.10 7.54 4.96
C ASN A 156 -31.81 8.91 4.32
N VAL A 157 -30.77 9.61 4.77
CA VAL A 157 -30.42 10.92 4.22
C VAL A 157 -29.53 10.75 2.99
N LYS A 158 -29.95 11.34 1.89
CA LYS A 158 -29.11 11.45 0.68
C LYS A 158 -28.23 12.69 0.79
N PHE A 159 -26.92 12.49 0.68
CA PHE A 159 -25.95 13.59 0.63
C PHE A 159 -25.66 13.92 -0.83
N ALA A 160 -25.84 15.18 -1.20
CA ALA A 160 -25.43 15.68 -2.50
C ALA A 160 -23.96 16.07 -2.46
N PHE A 161 -23.22 15.69 -3.49
CA PHE A 161 -21.83 16.10 -3.71
C PHE A 161 -21.76 16.88 -5.01
N GLN A 162 -20.95 17.93 -5.01
CA GLN A 162 -20.62 18.67 -6.21
C GLN A 162 -19.12 18.53 -6.44
N VAL A 163 -18.74 18.05 -7.63
CA VAL A 163 -17.34 17.81 -7.98
C VAL A 163 -16.89 18.89 -8.92
N TYR A 164 -15.83 19.58 -8.56
CA TYR A 164 -15.19 20.60 -9.38
C TYR A 164 -13.84 20.08 -9.87
N ALA A 165 -13.52 20.31 -11.12
CA ALA A 165 -12.22 19.99 -11.69
C ALA A 165 -11.45 21.30 -11.91
N GLN A 166 -10.21 21.33 -11.45
CA GLN A 166 -9.26 22.41 -11.76
C GLN A 166 -8.31 21.93 -12.84
N LYS A 167 -8.05 22.78 -13.82
CA LYS A 167 -7.06 22.50 -14.86
C LYS A 167 -5.68 22.95 -14.37
N ILE A 168 -4.68 22.09 -14.52
CA ILE A 168 -3.28 22.46 -14.30
C ILE A 168 -2.88 23.44 -15.42
N LEU A 169 -2.54 24.66 -15.06
CA LEU A 169 -2.13 25.71 -16.00
C LEU A 169 -0.62 25.66 -16.26
N SER A 170 0.17 25.42 -15.23
CA SER A 170 1.63 25.38 -15.32
C SER A 170 2.21 24.74 -14.06
N THR A 171 3.51 24.52 -14.09
CA THR A 171 4.29 24.15 -12.91
C THR A 171 5.24 25.28 -12.59
N ASN A 172 5.31 25.75 -11.36
CA ASN A 172 6.23 26.80 -10.97
C ASN A 172 7.69 26.31 -10.92
N THR A 173 8.62 27.22 -10.73
CA THR A 173 10.08 26.92 -10.68
C THR A 173 10.48 25.98 -9.56
N ASN A 174 9.61 25.80 -8.54
CA ASN A 174 9.82 24.89 -7.43
C ASN A 174 9.14 23.52 -7.64
N GLY A 175 8.58 23.26 -8.83
CA GLY A 175 7.91 22.00 -9.16
C GLY A 175 6.48 21.88 -8.66
N ASN A 176 5.89 22.94 -8.09
CA ASN A 176 4.49 22.94 -7.67
C ASN A 176 3.56 23.27 -8.83
N GLU A 177 2.48 22.52 -8.93
CA GLU A 177 1.44 22.74 -9.94
C GLU A 177 0.62 24.00 -9.61
N ILE A 178 0.35 24.80 -10.65
CA ILE A 178 -0.54 25.98 -10.58
C ILE A 178 -1.83 25.59 -11.27
N TYR A 179 -2.94 25.69 -10.57
CA TYR A 179 -4.26 25.33 -11.05
C TYR A 179 -5.03 26.56 -11.53
N SER A 180 -5.97 26.33 -12.44
CA SER A 180 -6.97 27.36 -12.78
C SER A 180 -7.84 27.65 -11.56
N ASP A 181 -8.33 28.88 -11.45
CA ASP A 181 -9.47 29.11 -10.56
C ASP A 181 -10.62 28.20 -11.00
N SER A 182 -11.34 27.63 -10.03
CA SER A 182 -12.47 26.76 -10.33
C SER A 182 -13.52 27.58 -11.08
N GLU A 183 -13.64 27.32 -12.37
CA GLU A 183 -14.76 27.83 -13.16
C GLU A 183 -15.98 26.93 -12.86
N TYR A 184 -17.07 27.57 -12.48
CA TYR A 184 -18.36 26.95 -12.19
C TYR A 184 -19.24 26.99 -13.43
#